data_458a429653139b108f0cef9ad822e112
#
_entry.id   458a429653139b108f0cef9ad822e112
#
_cell.length_a   1.000
_cell.length_b   1.000
_cell.length_c   1.000
_cell.angle_alpha   90.00
_cell.angle_beta   90.00
_cell.angle_gamma   90.00
#
_symmetry.space_group_name_H-M   'P 1'
#
loop_
_entity.id
_entity.type
_entity.pdbx_description
1 polymer ?
#
loop_
_entity_poly.entity_id
_entity_poly.type
_entity_poly.pdbx_seq_one_letter_code
_entity_poly.pdbx_strand_id
1 'polypeptide(L)'
;MSQTSSPVNSTVKVSPRGATRLKSGHVWVYRSDIVSADGVDPGSLVTVTDQRGKALGTALYSSSSQIAIRMIAREAVNDFPALLRRRIQAAIAYRNTFLQPGDGDTNAYRIVFSEADFLPGLIVDRYNDILSLQILTQAMDAEPVREAIVSELTEQLKPAAIIERVDPRVRDLEALPPRDSGLLHGTKTATTFAMNGIKFHYDALEGQKTGAFLDQPENYAAAAQYAHGEALDVFCYQGGFALHLARKCSPVTGVDSSRPALEVAEQNAALNSGLLKGKEIEWIEANAFDLLKDYATSSRHYDTIVLDPPAFGKTKRDLEAALRGYKELNLRALKMLRPGGILVTCSCSYHVGQADFLEMLGSAALDAHRNLRLIEVRGQAKDHPVLLNVPETAYLKCVIASVS
;
A
#
# COMPACT_ATOMS: atom_id res chain seq x y z
N MET A 1 23.77 18.73 27.90
CA MET A 1 22.72 19.34 28.71
C MET A 1 21.41 18.70 28.34
N SER A 2 20.86 17.88 29.24
CA SER A 2 19.63 17.09 29.04
C SER A 2 18.44 18.06 28.98
N GLN A 3 17.86 18.26 27.80
CA GLN A 3 16.53 18.87 27.70
C GLN A 3 15.52 17.83 28.16
N THR A 4 15.08 17.94 29.38
CA THR A 4 13.92 17.23 29.91
C THR A 4 12.71 17.63 29.09
N SER A 5 12.12 16.66 28.39
CA SER A 5 10.84 16.82 27.70
C SER A 5 9.79 17.31 28.67
N SER A 6 9.25 18.51 28.42
CA SER A 6 8.15 19.06 29.20
C SER A 6 6.96 18.11 29.18
N PRO A 7 6.23 17.91 30.28
CA PRO A 7 5.04 17.09 30.31
C PRO A 7 4.02 17.61 29.29
N VAL A 8 3.23 16.71 28.72
CA VAL A 8 2.14 17.00 27.76
C VAL A 8 1.15 17.98 28.42
N ASN A 9 1.36 19.28 28.22
CA ASN A 9 0.53 20.33 28.81
C ASN A 9 -0.61 20.79 27.91
N SER A 10 -0.61 20.39 26.62
CA SER A 10 -1.62 20.81 25.66
C SER A 10 -2.79 19.83 25.62
N THR A 11 -4.01 20.38 25.70
CA THR A 11 -5.23 19.59 25.71
C THR A 11 -6.09 19.90 24.49
N VAL A 12 -6.58 18.87 23.81
CA VAL A 12 -7.57 19.00 22.74
C VAL A 12 -8.89 18.39 23.20
N LYS A 13 -9.97 19.21 23.15
CA LYS A 13 -11.31 18.78 23.51
C LYS A 13 -12.06 18.33 22.26
N VAL A 14 -12.71 17.15 22.34
CA VAL A 14 -13.45 16.58 21.21
C VAL A 14 -14.96 16.52 21.47
N SER A 15 -15.73 16.48 20.38
CA SER A 15 -17.18 16.34 20.39
C SER A 15 -17.62 14.98 20.96
N PRO A 16 -18.90 14.80 21.34
CA PRO A 16 -19.43 13.50 21.75
C PRO A 16 -19.23 12.43 20.68
N ARG A 17 -19.36 12.79 19.40
CA ARG A 17 -19.12 11.88 18.26
C ARG A 17 -17.66 11.44 18.19
N GLY A 18 -16.73 12.40 18.31
CA GLY A 18 -15.29 12.10 18.36
C GLY A 18 -14.93 11.22 19.57
N ALA A 19 -15.47 11.55 20.76
CA ALA A 19 -15.26 10.75 21.96
C ALA A 19 -15.82 9.32 21.85
N THR A 20 -17.01 9.15 21.24
CA THR A 20 -17.61 7.83 21.00
C THR A 20 -16.76 7.01 20.05
N ARG A 21 -16.26 7.63 18.96
CA ARG A 21 -15.34 6.96 18.01
C ARG A 21 -14.09 6.44 18.71
N LEU A 22 -13.45 7.25 19.57
CA LEU A 22 -12.27 6.81 20.32
C LEU A 22 -12.60 5.69 21.33
N LYS A 23 -13.75 5.78 22.00
CA LYS A 23 -14.20 4.73 22.95
C LYS A 23 -14.51 3.40 22.24
N SER A 24 -14.92 3.41 20.96
CA SER A 24 -15.09 2.21 20.15
C SER A 24 -13.75 1.65 19.64
N GLY A 25 -12.63 2.26 19.99
CA GLY A 25 -11.27 1.80 19.64
C GLY A 25 -10.70 2.37 18.36
N HIS A 26 -11.42 3.23 17.65
CA HIS A 26 -10.86 3.93 16.50
C HIS A 26 -9.77 4.92 16.93
N VAL A 27 -8.78 5.16 16.08
CA VAL A 27 -7.61 5.97 16.43
C VAL A 27 -7.64 7.39 15.86
N TRP A 28 -8.69 7.76 15.10
CA TRP A 28 -8.79 9.08 14.47
C TRP A 28 -9.94 9.92 15.02
N VAL A 29 -9.68 11.23 15.13
CA VAL A 29 -10.74 12.25 15.27
C VAL A 29 -10.61 13.24 14.13
N TYR A 30 -11.70 13.45 13.41
CA TYR A 30 -11.73 14.39 12.31
C TYR A 30 -11.83 15.83 12.82
N ARG A 31 -11.36 16.77 12.02
CA ARG A 31 -11.38 18.20 12.33
C ARG A 31 -12.76 18.70 12.72
N SER A 32 -13.80 18.22 12.05
CA SER A 32 -15.20 18.58 12.40
C SER A 32 -15.64 18.14 13.79
N ASP A 33 -14.89 17.26 14.45
CA ASP A 33 -15.15 16.76 15.80
C ASP A 33 -14.26 17.40 16.87
N ILE A 34 -13.39 18.38 16.50
CA ILE A 34 -12.63 19.19 17.45
C ILE A 34 -13.53 20.30 17.98
N VAL A 35 -13.62 20.41 19.30
CA VAL A 35 -14.36 21.48 20.00
C VAL A 35 -13.45 22.64 20.37
N SER A 36 -12.25 22.34 20.88
CA SER A 36 -11.22 23.31 21.19
C SER A 36 -9.83 22.67 21.11
N ALA A 37 -8.90 23.47 20.53
CA ALA A 37 -7.47 23.19 20.46
C ALA A 37 -6.68 24.51 20.61
N ASP A 38 -7.17 25.40 21.48
CA ASP A 38 -6.62 26.75 21.65
C ASP A 38 -5.20 26.70 22.25
N GLY A 39 -4.26 27.39 21.59
CA GLY A 39 -2.86 27.39 21.99
C GLY A 39 -2.10 26.08 21.80
N VAL A 40 -2.63 25.16 21.02
CA VAL A 40 -1.96 23.89 20.69
C VAL A 40 -1.12 24.06 19.43
N ASP A 41 0.18 23.86 19.55
CA ASP A 41 1.10 23.94 18.43
C ASP A 41 0.92 22.80 17.43
N PRO A 42 1.10 23.05 16.12
CA PRO A 42 1.08 22.01 15.09
C PRO A 42 2.08 20.88 15.38
N GLY A 43 1.65 19.64 15.22
CA GLY A 43 2.50 18.47 15.43
C GLY A 43 2.77 18.09 16.89
N SER A 44 2.18 18.82 17.85
CA SER A 44 2.43 18.53 19.27
C SER A 44 1.75 17.25 19.75
N LEU A 45 2.31 16.70 20.81
CA LEU A 45 1.73 15.64 21.62
C LEU A 45 0.68 16.24 22.54
N VAL A 46 -0.55 15.73 22.51
CA VAL A 46 -1.68 16.30 23.24
C VAL A 46 -2.42 15.26 24.07
N THR A 47 -3.00 15.72 25.19
CA THR A 47 -4.04 14.94 25.88
C THR A 47 -5.38 15.21 25.23
N VAL A 48 -6.07 14.16 24.78
CA VAL A 48 -7.43 14.26 24.23
C VAL A 48 -8.44 14.13 25.36
N THR A 49 -9.41 15.06 25.43
CA THR A 49 -10.48 15.03 26.45
C THR A 49 -11.85 15.08 25.82
N ASP A 50 -12.83 14.49 26.50
CA ASP A 50 -14.25 14.68 26.17
C ASP A 50 -14.74 16.06 26.64
N GLN A 51 -16.01 16.39 26.34
CA GLN A 51 -16.60 17.68 26.73
C GLN A 51 -16.64 17.93 28.25
N ARG A 52 -16.60 16.85 29.05
CA ARG A 52 -16.59 16.94 30.51
C ARG A 52 -15.18 17.05 31.09
N GLY A 53 -14.14 17.10 30.23
CA GLY A 53 -12.75 17.14 30.64
C GLY A 53 -12.14 15.79 31.03
N LYS A 54 -12.86 14.67 30.82
CA LYS A 54 -12.31 13.34 31.07
C LYS A 54 -11.30 13.00 29.99
N ALA A 55 -10.07 12.64 30.40
CA ALA A 55 -9.04 12.18 29.49
C ALA A 55 -9.44 10.91 28.75
N LEU A 56 -9.16 10.85 27.44
CA LEU A 56 -9.39 9.75 26.53
C LEU A 56 -8.07 9.11 26.08
N GLY A 57 -6.94 9.77 26.32
CA GLY A 57 -5.60 9.28 26.00
C GLY A 57 -4.69 10.36 25.40
N THR A 58 -3.56 9.93 24.88
CA THR A 58 -2.54 10.78 24.25
C THR A 58 -2.54 10.59 22.74
N ALA A 59 -2.38 11.70 22.02
CA ALA A 59 -2.44 11.71 20.56
C ALA A 59 -1.45 12.69 19.94
N LEU A 60 -1.24 12.53 18.63
CA LEU A 60 -0.58 13.50 17.76
C LEU A 60 -1.65 14.44 17.18
N TYR A 61 -1.39 15.74 17.23
CA TYR A 61 -2.28 16.78 16.71
C TYR A 61 -1.77 17.30 15.36
N SER A 62 -2.68 17.41 14.38
CA SER A 62 -2.44 18.13 13.13
C SER A 62 -3.33 19.36 13.08
N SER A 63 -2.72 20.52 12.84
CA SER A 63 -3.44 21.80 12.70
C SER A 63 -4.07 21.99 11.31
N SER A 64 -3.72 21.16 10.32
CA SER A 64 -4.12 21.31 8.92
C SER A 64 -4.97 20.14 8.39
N SER A 65 -4.57 18.91 8.67
CA SER A 65 -5.22 17.70 8.16
C SER A 65 -6.70 17.57 8.56
N GLN A 66 -7.50 16.94 7.72
CA GLN A 66 -8.86 16.52 8.08
C GLN A 66 -8.87 15.50 9.23
N ILE A 67 -7.85 14.67 9.37
CA ILE A 67 -7.62 13.82 10.53
C ILE A 67 -6.80 14.63 11.54
N ALA A 68 -7.49 15.40 12.37
CA ALA A 68 -6.84 16.34 13.29
C ALA A 68 -6.15 15.66 14.48
N ILE A 69 -6.67 14.51 14.92
CA ILE A 69 -6.13 13.72 16.03
C ILE A 69 -5.85 12.31 15.58
N ARG A 70 -4.63 11.85 15.87
CA ARG A 70 -4.21 10.45 15.71
C ARG A 70 -3.76 9.92 17.06
N MET A 71 -4.59 9.05 17.66
CA MET A 71 -4.31 8.47 18.97
C MET A 71 -3.06 7.59 18.93
N ILE A 72 -2.21 7.73 19.94
CA ILE A 72 -1.02 6.90 20.11
C ILE A 72 -1.05 6.07 21.40
N ALA A 73 -1.79 6.49 22.43
CA ALA A 73 -1.94 5.71 23.65
C ALA A 73 -3.26 6.06 24.35
N ARG A 74 -3.79 5.13 25.16
CA ARG A 74 -4.93 5.38 26.03
C ARG A 74 -4.56 6.06 27.34
N GLU A 75 -3.31 5.92 27.73
CA GLU A 75 -2.67 6.52 28.90
C GLU A 75 -1.82 7.74 28.53
N ALA A 76 -1.35 8.46 29.55
CA ALA A 76 -0.42 9.56 29.38
C ALA A 76 0.95 9.05 28.87
N VAL A 77 1.51 9.72 27.87
CA VAL A 77 2.84 9.44 27.32
C VAL A 77 3.79 10.54 27.75
N ASN A 78 4.77 10.20 28.57
CA ASN A 78 5.78 11.14 29.09
C ASN A 78 7.08 11.15 28.27
N ASP A 79 7.36 10.06 27.55
CA ASP A 79 8.54 9.86 26.71
C ASP A 79 8.12 9.32 25.34
N PHE A 80 7.84 10.24 24.43
CA PHE A 80 7.42 9.91 23.06
C PHE A 80 8.55 9.25 22.25
N PRO A 81 9.81 9.69 22.31
CA PRO A 81 10.92 8.99 21.67
C PRO A 81 11.08 7.54 22.11
N ALA A 82 10.95 7.26 23.39
CA ALA A 82 11.01 5.87 23.89
C ALA A 82 9.80 5.03 23.41
N LEU A 83 8.60 5.62 23.35
CA LEU A 83 7.42 4.96 22.76
C LEU A 83 7.63 4.65 21.28
N LEU A 84 8.17 5.62 20.54
CA LEU A 84 8.47 5.49 19.11
C LEU A 84 9.43 4.32 18.85
N ARG A 85 10.55 4.27 19.57
CA ARG A 85 11.52 3.17 19.48
C ARG A 85 10.88 1.81 19.73
N ARG A 86 10.14 1.66 20.84
CA ARG A 86 9.46 0.40 21.14
C ARG A 86 8.49 -0.04 20.04
N ARG A 87 7.79 0.90 19.38
CA ARG A 87 6.85 0.59 18.31
C ARG A 87 7.54 0.19 17.02
N ILE A 88 8.65 0.85 16.67
CA ILE A 88 9.47 0.43 15.53
C ILE A 88 9.99 -1.00 15.76
N GLN A 89 10.51 -1.29 16.95
CA GLN A 89 10.95 -2.65 17.33
C GLN A 89 9.81 -3.67 17.25
N ALA A 90 8.62 -3.31 17.75
CA ALA A 90 7.43 -4.17 17.68
C ALA A 90 6.98 -4.41 16.22
N ALA A 91 7.03 -3.40 15.36
CA ALA A 91 6.72 -3.52 13.95
C ALA A 91 7.69 -4.46 13.22
N ILE A 92 8.99 -4.34 13.51
CA ILE A 92 10.02 -5.26 13.00
C ILE A 92 9.78 -6.69 13.50
N ALA A 93 9.54 -6.86 14.80
CA ALA A 93 9.28 -8.16 15.41
C ALA A 93 8.02 -8.81 14.80
N TYR A 94 6.96 -8.04 14.55
CA TYR A 94 5.75 -8.53 13.89
C TYR A 94 6.05 -9.11 12.50
N ARG A 95 6.84 -8.42 11.67
CA ARG A 95 7.23 -8.94 10.33
C ARG A 95 8.07 -10.21 10.43
N ASN A 96 8.93 -10.32 11.42
CA ASN A 96 9.75 -11.50 11.65
C ASN A 96 8.93 -12.75 12.04
N THR A 97 7.64 -12.62 12.39
CA THR A 97 6.78 -13.78 12.71
C THR A 97 6.39 -14.58 11.46
N PHE A 98 6.38 -13.96 10.27
CA PHE A 98 5.93 -14.60 9.01
C PHE A 98 6.86 -14.36 7.81
N LEU A 99 7.82 -13.43 7.94
CA LEU A 99 8.91 -13.29 6.99
C LEU A 99 10.15 -13.90 7.62
N GLN A 100 10.74 -14.89 6.99
CA GLN A 100 12.00 -15.45 7.45
C GLN A 100 13.15 -14.68 6.79
N PRO A 101 13.82 -13.75 7.50
CA PRO A 101 14.99 -13.07 6.97
C PRO A 101 16.07 -14.11 6.68
N GLY A 102 16.39 -14.34 5.40
CA GLY A 102 17.47 -15.23 5.00
C GLY A 102 17.08 -16.37 4.05
N ASP A 103 15.82 -16.68 3.85
CA ASP A 103 15.40 -17.71 2.87
C ASP A 103 15.64 -17.32 1.42
N GLY A 104 16.10 -16.08 1.17
CA GLY A 104 16.49 -15.61 -0.17
C GLY A 104 15.35 -15.31 -1.14
N ASP A 105 14.16 -15.82 -0.87
CA ASP A 105 13.02 -15.74 -1.78
C ASP A 105 12.31 -14.37 -1.73
N THR A 106 12.31 -13.71 -0.57
CA THR A 106 11.70 -12.38 -0.41
C THR A 106 12.50 -11.54 0.58
N ASN A 107 13.01 -10.40 0.11
CA ASN A 107 13.75 -9.43 0.92
C ASN A 107 13.25 -7.99 0.71
N ALA A 108 12.05 -7.83 0.16
CA ALA A 108 11.36 -6.55 0.05
C ALA A 108 9.96 -6.68 0.68
N TYR A 109 9.67 -5.79 1.62
CA TYR A 109 8.43 -5.78 2.39
C TYR A 109 8.28 -4.48 3.18
N ARG A 110 7.05 -4.18 3.62
CA ARG A 110 6.75 -3.03 4.48
C ARG A 110 7.10 -3.33 5.92
N ILE A 111 7.99 -2.55 6.51
CA ILE A 111 8.42 -2.66 7.91
C ILE A 111 7.45 -1.94 8.83
N VAL A 112 7.00 -0.73 8.45
CA VAL A 112 6.06 0.09 9.22
C VAL A 112 4.90 0.50 8.33
N PHE A 113 3.69 0.23 8.78
CA PHE A 113 2.44 0.58 8.09
C PHE A 113 1.58 1.52 8.94
N SER A 114 2.09 2.71 9.20
CA SER A 114 1.36 3.83 9.80
C SER A 114 0.51 3.45 11.02
N GLU A 115 -0.78 3.75 11.01
CA GLU A 115 -1.74 3.46 12.10
C GLU A 115 -1.80 1.98 12.46
N ALA A 116 -1.59 1.10 11.49
CA ALA A 116 -1.66 -0.35 11.73
C ALA A 116 -0.48 -0.85 12.61
N ASP A 117 0.61 -0.10 12.66
CA ASP A 117 1.73 -0.32 13.61
C ASP A 117 1.73 0.70 14.75
N PHE A 118 0.64 1.45 14.93
CA PHE A 118 0.52 2.51 15.94
C PHE A 118 1.58 3.62 15.79
N LEU A 119 2.10 3.83 14.59
CA LEU A 119 3.06 4.86 14.19
C LEU A 119 2.43 5.78 13.14
N PRO A 120 1.36 6.56 13.50
CA PRO A 120 0.53 7.26 12.53
C PRO A 120 1.35 8.22 11.68
N GLY A 121 1.25 8.02 10.35
CA GLY A 121 1.96 8.83 9.38
C GLY A 121 3.41 8.42 9.11
N LEU A 122 3.86 7.28 9.63
CA LEU A 122 5.17 6.70 9.29
C LEU A 122 4.98 5.48 8.39
N ILE A 123 5.62 5.48 7.22
CA ILE A 123 5.74 4.34 6.33
C ILE A 123 7.23 4.02 6.17
N VAL A 124 7.58 2.76 6.32
CA VAL A 124 8.95 2.27 6.07
C VAL A 124 8.88 1.01 5.23
N ASP A 125 9.44 1.07 4.04
CA ASP A 125 9.55 -0.04 3.11
C ASP A 125 11.01 -0.49 3.03
N ARG A 126 11.22 -1.80 2.99
CA ARG A 126 12.53 -2.40 2.78
C ARG A 126 12.63 -2.93 1.35
N TYR A 127 13.73 -2.62 0.69
CA TYR A 127 14.15 -3.16 -0.59
C TYR A 127 15.57 -3.71 -0.42
N ASN A 128 15.68 -4.99 -0.09
CA ASN A 128 16.95 -5.64 0.25
C ASN A 128 17.69 -4.91 1.38
N ASP A 129 18.71 -4.13 1.06
CA ASP A 129 19.58 -3.38 1.98
C ASP A 129 19.29 -1.87 2.02
N ILE A 130 18.28 -1.40 1.29
CA ILE A 130 17.82 0.00 1.30
C ILE A 130 16.47 0.09 2.01
N LEU A 131 16.30 1.12 2.84
CA LEU A 131 15.00 1.50 3.41
C LEU A 131 14.46 2.75 2.73
N SER A 132 13.20 2.69 2.33
CA SER A 132 12.43 3.83 1.84
C SER A 132 11.51 4.34 2.94
N LEU A 133 11.64 5.59 3.32
CA LEU A 133 10.93 6.24 4.42
C LEU A 133 9.96 7.28 3.88
N GLN A 134 8.73 7.29 4.40
CA GLN A 134 7.78 8.37 4.17
C GLN A 134 7.28 8.91 5.50
N ILE A 135 7.29 10.23 5.65
CA ILE A 135 6.78 10.97 6.80
C ILE A 135 5.60 11.79 6.34
N LEU A 136 4.40 11.49 6.87
CA LEU A 136 3.13 11.95 6.33
C LEU A 136 2.33 12.82 7.32
N THR A 137 2.90 13.20 8.48
CA THR A 137 2.19 13.98 9.49
C THR A 137 3.11 15.01 10.15
N GLN A 138 2.51 16.12 10.63
CA GLN A 138 3.24 17.20 11.31
C GLN A 138 4.09 16.68 12.48
N ALA A 139 3.55 15.79 13.30
CA ALA A 139 4.25 15.30 14.49
C ALA A 139 5.45 14.41 14.15
N MET A 140 5.34 13.59 13.09
CA MET A 140 6.45 12.75 12.66
C MET A 140 7.53 13.52 11.89
N ASP A 141 7.19 14.71 11.34
CA ASP A 141 8.14 15.57 10.61
C ASP A 141 9.01 16.44 11.54
N ALA A 142 8.72 16.49 12.86
CA ALA A 142 9.53 17.21 13.83
C ALA A 142 10.95 16.64 13.87
N GLU A 143 11.97 17.53 13.81
CA GLU A 143 13.37 17.10 13.63
C GLU A 143 13.84 16.09 14.68
N PRO A 144 13.57 16.23 16.00
CA PRO A 144 13.98 15.22 16.98
C PRO A 144 13.29 13.85 16.78
N VAL A 145 12.07 13.86 16.21
CA VAL A 145 11.33 12.62 15.90
C VAL A 145 11.93 11.94 14.67
N ARG A 146 12.27 12.70 13.65
CA ARG A 146 12.94 12.23 12.45
C ARG A 146 14.30 11.57 12.78
N GLU A 147 15.11 12.26 13.59
CA GLU A 147 16.41 11.74 14.06
C GLU A 147 16.23 10.44 14.84
N ALA A 148 15.24 10.36 15.73
CA ALA A 148 14.95 9.15 16.49
C ALA A 148 14.51 7.99 15.58
N ILE A 149 13.69 8.25 14.55
CA ILE A 149 13.28 7.23 13.57
C ILE A 149 14.49 6.70 12.81
N VAL A 150 15.30 7.59 12.22
CA VAL A 150 16.48 7.21 11.43
C VAL A 150 17.49 6.44 12.28
N SER A 151 17.75 6.92 13.50
CA SER A 151 18.67 6.27 14.45
C SER A 151 18.20 4.85 14.80
N GLU A 152 16.91 4.69 15.15
CA GLU A 152 16.36 3.38 15.51
C GLU A 152 16.38 2.40 14.35
N LEU A 153 15.97 2.83 13.14
CA LEU A 153 16.02 1.99 11.95
C LEU A 153 17.46 1.58 11.60
N THR A 154 18.42 2.50 11.74
CA THR A 154 19.83 2.22 11.49
C THR A 154 20.38 1.19 12.49
N GLU A 155 20.05 1.33 13.76
CA GLU A 155 20.50 0.41 14.82
C GLU A 155 19.93 -1.01 14.63
N GLN A 156 18.61 -1.11 14.40
CA GLN A 156 17.90 -2.38 14.32
C GLN A 156 18.16 -3.14 13.03
N LEU A 157 18.26 -2.45 11.89
CA LEU A 157 18.22 -3.07 10.56
C LEU A 157 19.54 -2.96 9.80
N LYS A 158 20.46 -2.09 10.24
CA LYS A 158 21.79 -1.86 9.63
C LYS A 158 21.73 -1.73 8.10
N PRO A 159 20.86 -0.86 7.56
CA PRO A 159 20.71 -0.72 6.12
C PRO A 159 21.93 -0.07 5.50
N ALA A 160 22.18 -0.35 4.21
CA ALA A 160 23.20 0.37 3.43
C ALA A 160 22.81 1.84 3.16
N ALA A 161 21.49 2.11 3.12
CA ALA A 161 20.96 3.46 3.02
C ALA A 161 19.52 3.56 3.56
N ILE A 162 19.15 4.76 4.03
CA ILE A 162 17.77 5.18 4.30
C ILE A 162 17.49 6.39 3.42
N ILE A 163 16.42 6.32 2.63
CA ILE A 163 16.03 7.37 1.68
C ILE A 163 14.62 7.83 2.03
N GLU A 164 14.45 9.13 2.21
CA GLU A 164 13.12 9.71 2.33
C GLU A 164 12.50 9.91 0.95
N ARG A 165 11.28 9.40 0.79
CA ARG A 165 10.43 9.67 -0.37
C ARG A 165 9.35 10.65 0.04
N VAL A 166 9.44 11.85 -0.46
CA VAL A 166 8.52 12.95 -0.13
C VAL A 166 7.34 12.94 -1.10
N ASP A 167 6.12 13.01 -0.55
CA ASP A 167 4.91 13.28 -1.33
C ASP A 167 4.53 14.77 -1.14
N PRO A 168 4.70 15.62 -2.17
CA PRO A 168 4.38 17.04 -2.07
C PRO A 168 2.91 17.31 -1.72
N ARG A 169 1.97 16.46 -2.20
CA ARG A 169 0.53 16.63 -1.92
C ARG A 169 0.22 16.40 -0.45
N VAL A 170 0.87 15.41 0.17
CA VAL A 170 0.69 15.14 1.60
C VAL A 170 1.29 16.27 2.43
N ARG A 171 2.45 16.80 2.03
CA ARG A 171 3.05 17.96 2.69
C ARG A 171 2.12 19.18 2.65
N ASP A 172 1.51 19.46 1.51
CA ASP A 172 0.52 20.53 1.37
C ASP A 172 -0.71 20.31 2.29
N LEU A 173 -1.24 19.08 2.33
CA LEU A 173 -2.39 18.74 3.19
C LEU A 173 -2.10 18.87 4.69
N GLU A 174 -0.87 18.61 5.09
CA GLU A 174 -0.40 18.74 6.49
C GLU A 174 0.22 20.13 6.77
N ALA A 175 0.22 21.05 5.79
CA ALA A 175 0.88 22.36 5.87
C ALA A 175 2.35 22.25 6.34
N LEU A 176 3.07 21.26 5.82
CA LEU A 176 4.50 21.07 6.06
C LEU A 176 5.32 21.90 5.07
N PRO A 177 6.49 22.41 5.47
CA PRO A 177 7.37 23.12 4.55
C PRO A 177 7.80 22.20 3.39
N PRO A 178 8.01 22.76 2.18
CA PRO A 178 8.54 21.99 1.05
C PRO A 178 9.84 21.25 1.41
N ARG A 179 9.99 20.03 0.91
CA ARG A 179 11.19 19.20 1.10
C ARG A 179 11.38 18.33 -0.13
N ASP A 180 12.61 18.08 -0.49
CA ASP A 180 12.95 17.14 -1.55
C ASP A 180 13.17 15.73 -0.99
N SER A 181 12.94 14.72 -1.84
CA SER A 181 13.34 13.36 -1.55
C SER A 181 14.87 13.25 -1.50
N GLY A 182 15.42 12.44 -0.61
CA GLY A 182 16.87 12.34 -0.49
C GLY A 182 17.36 11.33 0.54
N LEU A 183 18.68 11.17 0.56
CA LEU A 183 19.36 10.30 1.52
C LEU A 183 19.32 10.88 2.94
N LEU A 184 18.92 10.06 3.89
CA LEU A 184 18.98 10.33 5.33
C LEU A 184 20.13 9.58 6.01
N HIS A 185 20.54 8.45 5.43
CA HIS A 185 21.66 7.63 5.90
C HIS A 185 22.30 6.87 4.75
N GLY A 186 23.61 6.65 4.80
CA GLY A 186 24.37 5.91 3.80
C GLY A 186 24.53 6.68 2.47
N THR A 187 24.90 5.95 1.40
CA THR A 187 25.20 6.54 0.09
C THR A 187 24.57 5.79 -1.08
N LYS A 188 23.99 4.63 -0.81
CA LYS A 188 23.43 3.74 -1.85
C LYS A 188 22.02 4.20 -2.24
N THR A 189 21.75 4.33 -3.54
CA THR A 189 20.45 4.79 -4.04
C THR A 189 19.71 3.72 -4.83
N ALA A 190 20.38 2.67 -5.28
CA ALA A 190 19.79 1.60 -6.08
C ALA A 190 20.21 0.22 -5.57
N THR A 191 19.33 -0.77 -5.73
CA THR A 191 19.58 -2.17 -5.35
C THR A 191 18.75 -3.12 -6.19
N THR A 192 19.07 -4.41 -6.12
CA THR A 192 18.20 -5.49 -6.59
C THR A 192 17.57 -6.17 -5.37
N PHE A 193 16.28 -6.38 -5.42
CA PHE A 193 15.53 -7.11 -4.38
C PHE A 193 14.77 -8.30 -4.96
N ALA A 194 14.24 -9.14 -4.12
CA ALA A 194 13.46 -10.32 -4.51
C ALA A 194 12.08 -10.35 -3.84
N MET A 195 11.09 -10.82 -4.59
CA MET A 195 9.76 -11.19 -4.09
C MET A 195 9.41 -12.58 -4.66
N ASN A 196 9.18 -13.56 -3.79
CA ASN A 196 8.87 -14.95 -4.16
C ASN A 196 9.91 -15.56 -5.15
N GLY A 197 11.18 -15.23 -4.99
CA GLY A 197 12.28 -15.71 -5.86
C GLY A 197 12.41 -14.98 -7.19
N ILE A 198 11.54 -14.02 -7.52
CA ILE A 198 11.68 -13.12 -8.68
C ILE A 198 12.46 -11.88 -8.27
N LYS A 199 13.48 -11.54 -9.06
CA LYS A 199 14.33 -10.36 -8.84
C LYS A 199 13.76 -9.12 -9.52
N PHE A 200 13.87 -7.99 -8.84
CA PHE A 200 13.41 -6.68 -9.30
C PHE A 200 14.48 -5.63 -9.07
N HIS A 201 14.55 -4.67 -9.95
CA HIS A 201 15.36 -3.47 -9.79
C HIS A 201 14.63 -2.44 -8.93
N TYR A 202 15.37 -1.76 -8.06
CA TYR A 202 14.91 -0.61 -7.29
C TYR A 202 15.91 0.53 -7.41
N ASP A 203 15.45 1.68 -7.84
CA ASP A 203 16.18 2.95 -7.76
C ASP A 203 15.32 3.96 -7.00
N ALA A 204 15.87 4.49 -5.92
CA ALA A 204 15.14 5.41 -5.05
C ALA A 204 15.09 6.83 -5.61
N LEU A 205 15.98 7.21 -6.52
CA LEU A 205 16.04 8.53 -7.14
C LEU A 205 15.32 8.55 -8.49
N GLU A 206 15.30 7.41 -9.20
CA GLU A 206 14.58 7.25 -10.45
C GLU A 206 13.21 6.61 -10.19
N GLY A 207 12.17 7.17 -10.72
CA GLY A 207 10.84 6.58 -10.69
C GLY A 207 9.82 7.32 -9.83
N GLN A 208 8.61 7.37 -10.36
CA GLN A 208 7.42 7.85 -9.65
C GLN A 208 6.96 6.78 -8.66
N LYS A 209 6.77 7.18 -7.39
CA LYS A 209 6.29 6.36 -6.28
C LYS A 209 7.33 5.37 -5.69
N THR A 210 6.92 4.61 -4.71
CA THR A 210 7.71 3.83 -3.76
C THR A 210 8.44 2.59 -4.32
N GLY A 211 8.66 2.45 -5.61
CA GLY A 211 9.27 1.25 -6.19
C GLY A 211 8.22 0.18 -6.56
N ALA A 212 8.23 -1.00 -5.94
CA ALA A 212 7.27 -2.06 -6.19
C ALA A 212 6.03 -1.95 -5.28
N PHE A 213 4.93 -2.62 -5.69
CA PHE A 213 3.73 -2.77 -4.86
C PHE A 213 3.95 -3.91 -3.85
N LEU A 214 4.45 -3.57 -2.65
CA LEU A 214 4.77 -4.53 -1.59
C LEU A 214 3.53 -5.14 -0.92
N ASP A 215 2.36 -4.62 -1.20
CA ASP A 215 1.07 -5.17 -0.75
C ASP A 215 0.56 -6.34 -1.62
N GLN A 216 1.19 -6.61 -2.77
CA GLN A 216 0.77 -7.60 -3.76
C GLN A 216 1.58 -8.92 -3.81
N PRO A 217 2.79 -9.10 -3.22
CA PRO A 217 3.61 -10.30 -3.46
C PRO A 217 2.90 -11.62 -3.17
N GLU A 218 2.07 -11.68 -2.12
CA GLU A 218 1.28 -12.87 -1.81
C GLU A 218 0.20 -13.13 -2.88
N ASN A 219 -0.34 -12.09 -3.51
CA ASN A 219 -1.29 -12.21 -4.61
C ASN A 219 -0.60 -12.62 -5.91
N TYR A 220 0.64 -12.15 -6.17
CA TYR A 220 1.47 -12.64 -7.28
C TYR A 220 1.68 -14.15 -7.19
N ALA A 221 2.07 -14.64 -6.02
CA ALA A 221 2.31 -16.05 -5.78
C ALA A 221 1.01 -16.89 -5.94
N ALA A 222 -0.09 -16.40 -5.37
CA ALA A 222 -1.40 -17.08 -5.49
C ALA A 222 -1.89 -17.10 -6.93
N ALA A 223 -1.82 -16.00 -7.67
CA ALA A 223 -2.17 -15.95 -9.09
C ALA A 223 -1.35 -16.97 -9.89
N ALA A 224 -0.03 -16.99 -9.70
CA ALA A 224 0.86 -17.92 -10.38
C ALA A 224 0.58 -19.40 -10.02
N GLN A 225 -0.02 -19.69 -8.88
CA GLN A 225 -0.38 -21.05 -8.50
C GLN A 225 -1.46 -21.64 -9.44
N TYR A 226 -2.46 -20.83 -9.81
CA TYR A 226 -3.60 -21.23 -10.63
C TYR A 226 -3.43 -20.94 -12.12
N ALA A 227 -2.53 -20.02 -12.48
CA ALA A 227 -2.29 -19.58 -13.84
C ALA A 227 -1.79 -20.71 -14.73
N HIS A 228 -2.21 -20.67 -16.01
CA HIS A 228 -1.77 -21.59 -17.05
C HIS A 228 -1.91 -20.94 -18.44
N GLY A 229 -1.30 -21.57 -19.44
CA GLY A 229 -1.45 -21.26 -20.86
C GLY A 229 -0.95 -19.86 -21.24
N GLU A 230 -1.70 -19.18 -22.08
CA GLU A 230 -1.44 -17.81 -22.53
C GLU A 230 -2.00 -16.82 -21.54
N ALA A 231 -1.17 -15.85 -21.08
CA ALA A 231 -1.54 -14.90 -20.04
C ALA A 231 -1.49 -13.44 -20.49
N LEU A 232 -2.43 -12.64 -19.97
CA LEU A 232 -2.48 -11.19 -20.14
C LEU A 232 -2.49 -10.52 -18.76
N ASP A 233 -1.50 -9.65 -18.51
CA ASP A 233 -1.40 -8.82 -17.30
C ASP A 233 -1.66 -7.37 -17.67
N VAL A 234 -2.81 -6.84 -17.27
CA VAL A 234 -3.23 -5.46 -17.58
C VAL A 234 -3.02 -4.56 -16.36
N PHE A 235 -2.39 -3.42 -16.59
CA PHE A 235 -1.81 -2.53 -15.57
C PHE A 235 -0.59 -3.16 -14.91
N CYS A 236 0.27 -3.78 -15.74
CA CYS A 236 1.36 -4.62 -15.26
C CYS A 236 2.47 -3.85 -14.53
N TYR A 237 2.53 -2.51 -14.65
CA TYR A 237 3.55 -1.64 -14.06
C TYR A 237 4.96 -2.17 -14.39
N GLN A 238 5.74 -2.53 -13.38
CA GLN A 238 7.11 -3.09 -13.52
C GLN A 238 7.13 -4.62 -13.65
N GLY A 239 5.99 -5.25 -14.01
CA GLY A 239 5.89 -6.67 -14.30
C GLY A 239 5.66 -7.57 -13.08
N GLY A 240 5.09 -7.05 -11.99
CA GLY A 240 4.88 -7.83 -10.77
C GLY A 240 4.11 -9.14 -11.01
N PHE A 241 2.88 -9.08 -11.54
CA PHE A 241 2.14 -10.28 -11.92
C PHE A 241 2.77 -10.99 -13.10
N ALA A 242 3.08 -10.28 -14.19
CA ALA A 242 3.57 -10.87 -15.44
C ALA A 242 4.77 -11.81 -15.22
N LEU A 243 5.79 -11.38 -14.45
CA LEU A 243 6.99 -12.19 -14.19
C LEU A 243 6.70 -13.42 -13.32
N HIS A 244 5.75 -13.33 -12.38
CA HIS A 244 5.33 -14.50 -11.61
C HIS A 244 4.53 -15.49 -12.47
N LEU A 245 3.63 -14.99 -13.33
CA LEU A 245 2.86 -15.81 -14.28
C LEU A 245 3.78 -16.51 -15.28
N ALA A 246 4.83 -15.86 -15.78
CA ALA A 246 5.76 -16.41 -16.75
C ALA A 246 6.49 -17.67 -16.26
N ARG A 247 6.48 -17.97 -14.97
CA ARG A 247 6.98 -19.26 -14.45
C ARG A 247 6.17 -20.46 -14.96
N LYS A 248 4.86 -20.26 -15.24
CA LYS A 248 3.94 -21.31 -15.71
C LYS A 248 3.32 -21.01 -17.07
N CYS A 249 3.06 -19.74 -17.36
CA CYS A 249 2.44 -19.28 -18.59
C CYS A 249 3.48 -19.01 -19.69
N SER A 250 3.07 -19.14 -20.95
CA SER A 250 3.81 -18.68 -22.13
C SER A 250 2.90 -18.75 -23.36
N PRO A 251 2.77 -17.67 -24.17
CA PRO A 251 3.35 -16.34 -23.92
C PRO A 251 2.65 -15.59 -22.78
N VAL A 252 3.31 -14.55 -22.26
CA VAL A 252 2.74 -13.59 -21.33
C VAL A 252 2.80 -12.21 -21.97
N THR A 253 1.67 -11.51 -21.99
CA THR A 253 1.59 -10.12 -22.47
C THR A 253 1.37 -9.19 -21.26
N GLY A 254 2.30 -8.29 -21.00
CA GLY A 254 2.18 -7.23 -20.00
C GLY A 254 1.79 -5.91 -20.66
N VAL A 255 0.77 -5.24 -20.13
CA VAL A 255 0.25 -3.98 -20.67
C VAL A 255 0.25 -2.90 -19.60
N ASP A 256 0.86 -1.76 -19.90
CA ASP A 256 0.79 -0.56 -19.08
C ASP A 256 0.80 0.69 -19.97
N SER A 257 0.29 1.80 -19.49
CA SER A 257 0.34 3.09 -20.18
C SER A 257 1.63 3.87 -19.92
N SER A 258 2.47 3.40 -19.01
CA SER A 258 3.73 4.05 -18.61
C SER A 258 4.93 3.39 -19.29
N ARG A 259 5.46 3.99 -20.35
CA ARG A 259 6.69 3.51 -20.98
C ARG A 259 7.85 3.34 -20.00
N PRO A 260 8.12 4.29 -19.07
CA PRO A 260 9.18 4.11 -18.08
C PRO A 260 8.96 2.90 -17.15
N ALA A 261 7.71 2.56 -16.82
CA ALA A 261 7.42 1.37 -16.02
C ALA A 261 7.72 0.09 -16.81
N LEU A 262 7.39 0.07 -18.11
CA LEU A 262 7.67 -1.08 -18.98
C LEU A 262 9.17 -1.26 -19.22
N GLU A 263 9.96 -0.20 -19.31
CA GLU A 263 11.44 -0.28 -19.39
C GLU A 263 12.03 -0.96 -18.16
N VAL A 264 11.50 -0.66 -16.97
CA VAL A 264 11.88 -1.37 -15.73
C VAL A 264 11.39 -2.82 -15.76
N ALA A 265 10.20 -3.10 -16.32
CA ALA A 265 9.70 -4.48 -16.47
C ALA A 265 10.59 -5.31 -17.39
N GLU A 266 11.09 -4.72 -18.49
CA GLU A 266 12.08 -5.34 -19.40
C GLU A 266 13.40 -5.65 -18.66
N GLN A 267 13.90 -4.71 -17.85
CA GLN A 267 15.09 -4.92 -17.01
C GLN A 267 14.85 -6.04 -15.99
N ASN A 268 13.69 -6.06 -15.33
CA ASN A 268 13.32 -7.10 -14.40
C ASN A 268 13.23 -8.47 -15.08
N ALA A 269 12.68 -8.56 -16.29
CA ALA A 269 12.68 -9.81 -17.08
C ALA A 269 14.10 -10.27 -17.37
N ALA A 270 15.01 -9.37 -17.75
CA ALA A 270 16.42 -9.67 -17.99
C ALA A 270 17.12 -10.19 -16.74
N LEU A 271 16.87 -9.62 -15.56
CA LEU A 271 17.41 -10.08 -14.27
C LEU A 271 17.00 -11.54 -13.96
N ASN A 272 15.87 -11.99 -14.51
CA ASN A 272 15.30 -13.32 -14.29
C ASN A 272 15.45 -14.26 -15.49
N SER A 273 16.29 -13.92 -16.48
CA SER A 273 16.46 -14.67 -17.72
C SER A 273 16.78 -16.17 -17.52
N GLY A 274 17.54 -16.50 -16.47
CA GLY A 274 17.82 -17.89 -16.11
C GLY A 274 16.58 -18.66 -15.63
N LEU A 275 15.72 -18.04 -14.84
CA LEU A 275 14.49 -18.61 -14.31
C LEU A 275 13.40 -18.69 -15.39
N LEU A 276 13.36 -17.71 -16.29
CA LEU A 276 12.37 -17.54 -17.35
C LEU A 276 12.86 -18.08 -18.71
N LYS A 277 13.89 -18.96 -18.71
CA LYS A 277 14.43 -19.51 -19.94
C LYS A 277 13.37 -20.20 -20.81
N GLY A 278 13.25 -19.78 -22.07
CA GLY A 278 12.28 -20.30 -23.03
C GLY A 278 10.85 -19.77 -22.83
N LYS A 279 10.67 -18.77 -22.00
CA LYS A 279 9.40 -18.04 -21.85
C LYS A 279 9.38 -16.79 -22.71
N GLU A 280 8.26 -16.54 -23.35
CA GLU A 280 8.03 -15.34 -24.15
C GLU A 280 7.23 -14.34 -23.32
N ILE A 281 7.76 -13.13 -23.20
CA ILE A 281 7.09 -12.01 -22.52
C ILE A 281 7.10 -10.83 -23.49
N GLU A 282 5.91 -10.33 -23.82
CA GLU A 282 5.70 -9.13 -24.62
C GLU A 282 5.25 -7.99 -23.72
N TRP A 283 5.81 -6.80 -23.93
CA TRP A 283 5.44 -5.59 -23.20
C TRP A 283 4.80 -4.58 -24.16
N ILE A 284 3.58 -4.15 -23.85
CA ILE A 284 2.78 -3.28 -24.71
C ILE A 284 2.46 -1.98 -23.96
N GLU A 285 2.90 -0.86 -24.52
CA GLU A 285 2.46 0.47 -24.07
C GLU A 285 1.10 0.79 -24.67
N ALA A 286 0.05 0.78 -23.84
CA ALA A 286 -1.31 1.07 -24.29
C ALA A 286 -2.22 1.56 -23.15
N ASN A 287 -3.27 2.29 -23.51
CA ASN A 287 -4.39 2.50 -22.62
C ASN A 287 -5.18 1.19 -22.46
N ALA A 288 -5.33 0.75 -21.22
CA ALA A 288 -5.96 -0.54 -20.92
C ALA A 288 -7.42 -0.64 -21.41
N PHE A 289 -8.20 0.45 -21.30
CA PHE A 289 -9.59 0.46 -21.74
C PHE A 289 -9.72 0.33 -23.27
N ASP A 290 -8.87 1.02 -24.02
CA ASP A 290 -8.86 0.96 -25.48
C ASP A 290 -8.39 -0.41 -25.96
N LEU A 291 -7.26 -0.91 -25.41
CA LEU A 291 -6.70 -2.21 -25.77
C LEU A 291 -7.70 -3.34 -25.49
N LEU A 292 -8.30 -3.39 -24.30
CA LEU A 292 -9.27 -4.43 -23.97
C LEU A 292 -10.52 -4.36 -24.83
N LYS A 293 -10.93 -3.15 -25.28
CA LYS A 293 -12.02 -2.99 -26.23
C LYS A 293 -11.69 -3.62 -27.57
N ASP A 294 -10.51 -3.36 -28.10
CA ASP A 294 -10.05 -3.88 -29.38
C ASP A 294 -9.84 -5.39 -29.31
N TYR A 295 -9.24 -5.89 -28.24
CA TYR A 295 -9.00 -7.31 -28.05
C TYR A 295 -10.30 -8.12 -27.88
N ALA A 296 -11.28 -7.60 -27.13
CA ALA A 296 -12.57 -8.25 -26.94
C ALA A 296 -13.38 -8.35 -28.25
N THR A 297 -13.10 -7.49 -29.24
CA THR A 297 -13.74 -7.53 -30.59
C THR A 297 -12.95 -8.35 -31.61
N SER A 298 -11.64 -8.56 -31.39
CA SER A 298 -10.71 -9.19 -32.35
C SER A 298 -10.53 -10.70 -32.16
N SER A 299 -11.40 -11.37 -31.41
CA SER A 299 -11.33 -12.82 -31.14
C SER A 299 -10.02 -13.27 -30.48
N ARG A 300 -9.29 -12.40 -29.78
CA ARG A 300 -8.16 -12.80 -28.94
C ARG A 300 -8.66 -13.49 -27.68
N HIS A 301 -8.03 -14.59 -27.33
CA HIS A 301 -8.43 -15.37 -26.16
C HIS A 301 -7.20 -15.74 -25.33
N TYR A 302 -7.37 -15.75 -24.01
CA TYR A 302 -6.34 -16.04 -23.03
C TYR A 302 -6.80 -17.14 -22.07
N ASP A 303 -5.86 -17.83 -21.45
CA ASP A 303 -6.13 -18.82 -20.41
C ASP A 303 -6.07 -18.18 -19.02
N THR A 304 -5.29 -17.09 -18.88
CA THR A 304 -5.16 -16.35 -17.63
C THR A 304 -5.19 -14.84 -17.92
N ILE A 305 -6.03 -14.08 -17.21
CA ILE A 305 -6.04 -12.61 -17.29
C ILE A 305 -5.93 -12.01 -15.88
N VAL A 306 -5.01 -11.06 -15.72
CA VAL A 306 -4.88 -10.25 -14.52
C VAL A 306 -5.33 -8.81 -14.81
N LEU A 307 -6.10 -8.24 -13.89
CA LEU A 307 -6.52 -6.85 -13.88
C LEU A 307 -6.15 -6.23 -12.53
N ASP A 308 -5.15 -5.37 -12.50
CA ASP A 308 -4.75 -4.63 -11.28
C ASP A 308 -4.74 -3.11 -11.51
N PRO A 309 -5.91 -2.52 -11.78
CA PRO A 309 -6.02 -1.11 -12.11
C PRO A 309 -5.74 -0.20 -10.92
N PRO A 310 -5.32 1.06 -11.17
CA PRO A 310 -5.25 2.08 -10.14
C PRO A 310 -6.63 2.35 -9.53
N ALA A 311 -6.66 3.00 -8.36
CA ALA A 311 -7.91 3.34 -7.69
C ALA A 311 -8.77 4.28 -8.54
N PHE A 312 -9.96 3.84 -8.95
CA PHE A 312 -10.89 4.65 -9.76
C PHE A 312 -11.71 5.65 -8.94
N GLY A 313 -11.97 5.36 -7.65
CA GLY A 313 -12.72 6.24 -6.77
C GLY A 313 -11.86 6.79 -5.64
N LYS A 314 -11.74 8.13 -5.56
CA LYS A 314 -11.02 8.82 -4.47
C LYS A 314 -11.96 9.27 -3.35
N THR A 315 -13.25 9.40 -3.64
CA THR A 315 -14.27 9.84 -2.69
C THR A 315 -15.47 8.90 -2.71
N LYS A 316 -16.30 8.95 -1.66
CA LYS A 316 -17.54 8.17 -1.61
C LYS A 316 -18.52 8.53 -2.74
N ARG A 317 -18.44 9.75 -3.26
CA ARG A 317 -19.29 10.20 -4.39
C ARG A 317 -18.92 9.53 -5.71
N ASP A 318 -17.69 9.05 -5.81
CA ASP A 318 -17.17 8.40 -7.02
C ASP A 318 -17.47 6.90 -7.06
N LEU A 319 -18.12 6.33 -6.03
CA LEU A 319 -18.33 4.88 -5.87
C LEU A 319 -18.99 4.25 -7.10
N GLU A 320 -20.10 4.80 -7.57
CA GLU A 320 -20.82 4.28 -8.74
C GLU A 320 -19.98 4.35 -10.02
N ALA A 321 -19.24 5.45 -10.20
CA ALA A 321 -18.36 5.61 -11.36
C ALA A 321 -17.19 4.61 -11.29
N ALA A 322 -16.63 4.39 -10.11
CA ALA A 322 -15.58 3.39 -9.89
C ALA A 322 -16.08 1.97 -10.19
N LEU A 323 -17.26 1.60 -9.69
CA LEU A 323 -17.86 0.30 -9.96
C LEU A 323 -18.15 0.09 -11.45
N ARG A 324 -18.61 1.12 -12.17
CA ARG A 324 -18.76 1.06 -13.65
C ARG A 324 -17.43 0.80 -14.34
N GLY A 325 -16.35 1.48 -13.94
CA GLY A 325 -15.01 1.26 -14.50
C GLY A 325 -14.49 -0.15 -14.27
N TYR A 326 -14.61 -0.67 -13.03
CA TYR A 326 -14.26 -2.05 -12.71
C TYR A 326 -15.10 -3.05 -13.50
N LYS A 327 -16.42 -2.82 -13.60
CA LYS A 327 -17.33 -3.69 -14.37
C LYS A 327 -16.91 -3.78 -15.83
N GLU A 328 -16.60 -2.65 -16.44
CA GLU A 328 -16.19 -2.57 -17.86
C GLU A 328 -14.92 -3.39 -18.13
N LEU A 329 -13.89 -3.23 -17.31
CA LEU A 329 -12.65 -4.02 -17.44
C LEU A 329 -12.92 -5.52 -17.29
N ASN A 330 -13.64 -5.91 -16.24
CA ASN A 330 -13.92 -7.31 -15.94
C ASN A 330 -14.81 -7.96 -17.00
N LEU A 331 -15.82 -7.25 -17.51
CA LEU A 331 -16.68 -7.71 -18.60
C LEU A 331 -15.85 -8.05 -19.86
N ARG A 332 -14.90 -7.20 -20.23
CA ARG A 332 -14.05 -7.41 -21.39
C ARG A 332 -13.09 -8.58 -21.18
N ALA A 333 -12.46 -8.66 -20.01
CA ALA A 333 -11.61 -9.79 -19.66
C ALA A 333 -12.36 -11.12 -19.73
N LEU A 334 -13.59 -11.18 -19.20
CA LEU A 334 -14.43 -12.37 -19.23
C LEU A 334 -14.81 -12.82 -20.64
N LYS A 335 -15.00 -11.90 -21.57
CA LYS A 335 -15.24 -12.22 -23.00
C LYS A 335 -14.01 -12.85 -23.67
N MET A 336 -12.81 -12.49 -23.23
CA MET A 336 -11.55 -12.97 -23.78
C MET A 336 -11.02 -14.23 -23.10
N LEU A 337 -11.54 -14.61 -21.94
CA LEU A 337 -11.12 -15.83 -21.24
C LEU A 337 -11.71 -17.07 -21.89
N ARG A 338 -10.85 -18.08 -22.13
CA ARG A 338 -11.28 -19.42 -22.54
C ARG A 338 -12.07 -20.10 -21.42
N PRO A 339 -12.98 -21.03 -21.73
CA PRO A 339 -13.58 -21.89 -20.71
C PRO A 339 -12.50 -22.60 -19.88
N GLY A 340 -12.61 -22.60 -18.56
CA GLY A 340 -11.58 -23.09 -17.63
C GLY A 340 -10.48 -22.08 -17.33
N GLY A 341 -10.50 -20.91 -17.95
CA GLY A 341 -9.51 -19.85 -17.72
C GLY A 341 -9.59 -19.23 -16.33
N ILE A 342 -8.54 -18.53 -15.95
CA ILE A 342 -8.36 -17.89 -14.64
C ILE A 342 -8.45 -16.37 -14.78
N LEU A 343 -9.36 -15.77 -14.02
CA LEU A 343 -9.43 -14.33 -13.80
C LEU A 343 -8.80 -14.00 -12.45
N VAL A 344 -7.82 -13.09 -12.46
CA VAL A 344 -7.31 -12.43 -11.26
C VAL A 344 -7.68 -10.96 -11.38
N THR A 345 -8.44 -10.41 -10.42
CA THR A 345 -8.88 -9.02 -10.51
C THR A 345 -8.76 -8.32 -9.15
N CYS A 346 -8.17 -7.12 -9.17
CA CYS A 346 -7.84 -6.36 -7.98
C CYS A 346 -8.58 -5.02 -7.92
N SER A 347 -8.72 -4.49 -6.72
CA SER A 347 -9.15 -3.12 -6.47
C SER A 347 -8.47 -2.59 -5.22
N CYS A 348 -7.73 -1.48 -5.35
CA CYS A 348 -7.18 -0.71 -4.23
C CYS A 348 -8.06 0.50 -3.85
N SER A 349 -9.27 0.64 -4.40
CA SER A 349 -10.21 1.72 -4.06
C SER A 349 -10.79 1.48 -2.67
N TYR A 350 -10.46 2.34 -1.72
CA TYR A 350 -10.93 2.24 -0.33
C TYR A 350 -12.46 2.24 -0.21
N HIS A 351 -13.14 3.08 -1.00
CA HIS A 351 -14.61 3.20 -0.94
C HIS A 351 -15.37 2.06 -1.62
N VAL A 352 -14.70 1.21 -2.40
CA VAL A 352 -15.28 -0.01 -2.96
C VAL A 352 -15.09 -1.13 -1.94
N GLY A 353 -16.16 -1.51 -1.24
CA GLY A 353 -16.14 -2.61 -0.30
C GLY A 353 -15.97 -3.97 -0.98
N GLN A 354 -15.58 -5.00 -0.22
CA GLN A 354 -15.44 -6.35 -0.77
C GLN A 354 -16.76 -6.89 -1.30
N ALA A 355 -17.87 -6.62 -0.61
CA ALA A 355 -19.21 -7.03 -1.05
C ALA A 355 -19.59 -6.35 -2.37
N ASP A 356 -19.39 -5.03 -2.46
CA ASP A 356 -19.67 -4.27 -3.69
C ASP A 356 -18.83 -4.77 -4.86
N PHE A 357 -17.56 -5.12 -4.61
CA PHE A 357 -16.66 -5.63 -5.64
C PHE A 357 -17.10 -7.01 -6.14
N LEU A 358 -17.52 -7.91 -5.27
CA LEU A 358 -18.04 -9.24 -5.63
C LEU A 358 -19.38 -9.15 -6.38
N GLU A 359 -20.28 -8.26 -5.97
CA GLU A 359 -21.55 -8.00 -6.67
C GLU A 359 -21.30 -7.47 -8.09
N MET A 360 -20.36 -6.52 -8.23
CA MET A 360 -19.94 -5.98 -9.53
C MET A 360 -19.39 -7.11 -10.43
N LEU A 361 -18.56 -8.01 -9.90
CA LEU A 361 -18.03 -9.16 -10.65
C LEU A 361 -19.14 -10.11 -11.11
N GLY A 362 -20.11 -10.40 -10.25
CA GLY A 362 -21.28 -11.20 -10.60
C GLY A 362 -22.09 -10.56 -11.75
N SER A 363 -22.28 -9.24 -11.68
CA SER A 363 -22.94 -8.48 -12.74
C SER A 363 -22.16 -8.49 -14.06
N ALA A 364 -20.82 -8.36 -14.02
CA ALA A 364 -19.97 -8.45 -15.20
C ALA A 364 -20.02 -9.85 -15.83
N ALA A 365 -20.03 -10.90 -15.01
CA ALA A 365 -20.13 -12.28 -15.48
C ALA A 365 -21.46 -12.57 -16.18
N LEU A 366 -22.56 -12.08 -15.63
CA LEU A 366 -23.91 -12.19 -16.23
C LEU A 366 -23.93 -11.52 -17.62
N ASP A 367 -23.41 -10.30 -17.73
CA ASP A 367 -23.36 -9.56 -19.00
C ASP A 367 -22.40 -10.20 -20.03
N ALA A 368 -21.38 -10.93 -19.56
CA ALA A 368 -20.48 -11.71 -20.42
C ALA A 368 -21.04 -13.07 -20.80
N HIS A 369 -22.19 -13.49 -20.28
CA HIS A 369 -22.75 -14.85 -20.38
C HIS A 369 -21.75 -15.91 -19.91
N ARG A 370 -21.09 -15.68 -18.78
CA ARG A 370 -20.09 -16.56 -18.15
C ARG A 370 -20.48 -16.85 -16.71
N ASN A 371 -20.00 -17.98 -16.19
CA ASN A 371 -20.07 -18.27 -14.77
C ASN A 371 -18.67 -18.12 -14.16
N LEU A 372 -18.62 -17.49 -12.98
CA LEU A 372 -17.41 -17.36 -12.17
C LEU A 372 -17.50 -18.26 -10.93
N ARG A 373 -16.49 -19.10 -10.74
CA ARG A 373 -16.29 -19.85 -9.50
C ARG A 373 -15.14 -19.21 -8.73
N LEU A 374 -15.44 -18.67 -7.57
CA LEU A 374 -14.42 -18.11 -6.69
C LEU A 374 -13.46 -19.21 -6.23
N ILE A 375 -12.17 -18.97 -6.40
CA ILE A 375 -11.10 -19.82 -5.88
C ILE A 375 -10.58 -19.21 -4.59
N GLU A 376 -10.21 -17.91 -4.63
CA GLU A 376 -9.74 -17.16 -3.46
C GLU A 376 -10.29 -15.74 -3.47
N VAL A 377 -10.52 -15.21 -2.26
CA VAL A 377 -10.75 -13.79 -1.99
C VAL A 377 -9.68 -13.34 -1.02
N ARG A 378 -8.83 -12.42 -1.43
CA ARG A 378 -7.61 -12.02 -0.75
C ARG A 378 -7.57 -10.51 -0.52
N GLY A 379 -6.72 -10.07 0.37
CA GLY A 379 -6.41 -8.67 0.63
C GLY A 379 -4.95 -8.34 0.33
N GLN A 380 -4.46 -7.33 1.02
CA GLN A 380 -3.04 -6.95 1.03
C GLN A 380 -2.19 -8.01 1.75
N ALA A 381 -0.89 -8.03 1.42
CA ALA A 381 0.08 -8.91 2.05
C ALA A 381 0.20 -8.68 3.57
N LYS A 382 0.66 -9.69 4.31
CA LYS A 382 0.70 -9.72 5.79
C LYS A 382 1.53 -8.61 6.40
N ASP A 383 2.52 -8.10 5.69
CA ASP A 383 3.34 -6.95 6.09
C ASP A 383 2.59 -5.61 6.06
N HIS A 384 1.37 -5.60 5.52
CA HIS A 384 0.40 -4.51 5.57
C HIS A 384 -0.77 -4.87 6.52
N PRO A 385 -0.54 -4.89 7.85
CA PRO A 385 -1.55 -5.37 8.80
C PRO A 385 -2.84 -4.56 8.75
N VAL A 386 -3.94 -5.23 9.11
CA VAL A 386 -5.26 -4.63 9.23
C VAL A 386 -5.65 -4.54 10.70
N LEU A 387 -5.98 -3.33 11.17
CA LEU A 387 -6.61 -3.13 12.47
C LEU A 387 -8.13 -3.22 12.34
N LEU A 388 -8.76 -4.17 13.02
CA LEU A 388 -10.21 -4.40 12.92
C LEU A 388 -11.05 -3.20 13.33
N ASN A 389 -10.56 -2.38 14.27
CA ASN A 389 -11.18 -1.16 14.73
C ASN A 389 -10.82 0.09 13.90
N VAL A 390 -9.95 -0.06 12.88
CA VAL A 390 -9.57 0.97 11.91
C VAL A 390 -9.73 0.37 10.51
N PRO A 391 -10.97 0.24 10.01
CA PRO A 391 -11.24 -0.43 8.73
C PRO A 391 -10.53 0.22 7.54
N GLU A 392 -10.13 1.48 7.68
CA GLU A 392 -9.34 2.21 6.70
C GLU A 392 -7.96 1.60 6.44
N THR A 393 -7.47 0.73 7.31
CA THR A 393 -6.24 -0.03 7.08
C THR A 393 -6.41 -1.21 6.12
N ALA A 394 -7.65 -1.62 5.81
CA ALA A 394 -7.98 -2.65 4.81
C ALA A 394 -8.43 -1.98 3.51
N TYR A 395 -7.62 -2.01 2.47
CA TYR A 395 -7.92 -1.30 1.23
C TYR A 395 -7.83 -2.14 -0.04
N LEU A 396 -7.02 -3.21 -0.05
CA LEU A 396 -6.83 -4.05 -1.22
C LEU A 396 -7.84 -5.21 -1.23
N LYS A 397 -8.43 -5.46 -2.37
CA LYS A 397 -9.21 -6.65 -2.72
C LYS A 397 -8.56 -7.30 -3.92
N CYS A 398 -8.33 -8.60 -3.85
CA CYS A 398 -7.87 -9.44 -4.96
C CYS A 398 -8.75 -10.68 -5.02
N VAL A 399 -9.38 -10.91 -6.15
CA VAL A 399 -10.25 -12.05 -6.39
C VAL A 399 -9.62 -12.93 -7.45
N ILE A 400 -9.49 -14.22 -7.16
CA ILE A 400 -9.07 -15.25 -8.12
C ILE A 400 -10.27 -16.15 -8.37
N ALA A 401 -10.64 -16.30 -9.64
CA ALA A 401 -11.80 -17.08 -10.06
C ALA A 401 -11.54 -17.88 -11.33
N SER A 402 -12.17 -19.04 -11.45
CA SER A 402 -12.23 -19.83 -12.68
C SER A 402 -13.49 -19.47 -13.46
N VAL A 403 -13.36 -19.42 -14.78
CA VAL A 403 -14.41 -19.02 -15.73
C VAL A 403 -14.95 -20.23 -16.48
N SER A 404 -16.28 -20.36 -16.57
CA SER A 404 -16.93 -21.42 -17.39
C SER A 404 -18.09 -20.83 -18.20
#